data_4d9e2c648dc925553e11e959bd75c8cd
#
_entry.id   4d9e2c648dc925553e11e959bd75c8cd
#
_cell.length_a   1.000
_cell.length_b   1.000
_cell.length_c   1.000
_cell.angle_alpha   90.00
_cell.angle_beta   90.00
_cell.angle_gamma   90.00
#
_symmetry.space_group_name_H-M   'P 1'
#
loop_
_entity.id
_entity.type
_entity.pdbx_description
1 polymer ?
#
loop_
_entity_poly.entity_id
_entity_poly.type
_entity_poly.pdbx_seq_one_letter_code
_entity_poly.pdbx_strand_id
1 'polypeptide(L)'
;MTSLPTDKDEKKEESLYKRPAGVLLDEKQWLFLKKRYNLTPRELQVAILICRGFSNDEVAKALKMKHGTVKTHLRNIYRRTRVKSKILLLLRFVEDINKYYVSTPPAPAAEVTEAKEEEIPKIPQQK
;
A
#
# COMPACT_ATOMS: atom_id res chain seq x y z
N MET A 1 22.23 -3.89 30.86
CA MET A 1 21.98 -3.17 29.70
C MET A 1 21.62 -4.11 28.58
N THR A 2 20.80 -3.67 27.76
CA THR A 2 20.39 -4.47 26.70
C THR A 2 21.28 -4.30 25.53
N SER A 3 21.89 -5.35 25.12
CA SER A 3 22.72 -5.22 23.97
C SER A 3 21.89 -5.16 22.75
N LEU A 4 22.42 -4.47 21.77
CA LEU A 4 21.77 -4.42 20.50
C LEU A 4 21.89 -5.75 19.82
N PRO A 5 20.89 -6.13 19.08
CA PRO A 5 20.97 -7.38 18.36
C PRO A 5 22.09 -7.33 17.33
N THR A 6 22.74 -8.42 17.16
CA THR A 6 23.68 -8.54 16.07
C THR A 6 22.89 -8.78 14.80
N ASP A 7 23.58 -8.79 13.68
CA ASP A 7 22.90 -9.07 12.42
C ASP A 7 22.18 -10.38 12.45
N LYS A 8 22.78 -11.36 13.06
CA LYS A 8 22.13 -12.65 13.19
C LYS A 8 20.88 -12.56 14.01
N ASP A 9 20.98 -11.85 15.13
CA ASP A 9 19.84 -11.70 16.00
C ASP A 9 18.76 -10.90 15.35
N GLU A 10 19.13 -9.93 14.55
CA GLU A 10 18.13 -9.15 13.85
C GLU A 10 17.31 -9.98 12.92
N LYS A 11 17.95 -10.91 12.23
CA LYS A 11 17.20 -11.77 11.34
C LYS A 11 16.23 -12.64 12.09
N LYS A 12 16.66 -13.14 13.23
CA LYS A 12 15.78 -13.91 14.07
C LYS A 12 14.62 -13.09 14.57
N GLU A 13 14.91 -11.87 14.94
CA GLU A 13 13.86 -11.02 15.45
C GLU A 13 12.89 -10.64 14.36
N GLU A 14 13.36 -10.46 13.15
CA GLU A 14 12.46 -10.19 12.06
C GLU A 14 11.49 -11.34 11.85
N SER A 15 11.98 -12.54 12.05
CA SER A 15 11.14 -13.69 11.95
C SER A 15 10.04 -13.66 13.00
N LEU A 16 10.39 -13.21 14.20
CA LEU A 16 9.43 -13.15 15.28
C LEU A 16 8.44 -12.02 15.11
N TYR A 17 8.89 -10.92 14.56
CA TYR A 17 8.04 -9.75 14.40
C TYR A 17 7.58 -9.68 12.96
N LYS A 18 6.81 -10.66 12.57
CA LYS A 18 6.32 -10.68 11.22
C LYS A 18 5.44 -9.50 10.93
N ARG A 19 5.47 -9.09 9.68
CA ARG A 19 4.58 -8.07 9.22
C ARG A 19 3.15 -8.51 9.48
N PRO A 20 2.32 -7.63 9.98
CA PRO A 20 0.92 -8.00 10.20
C PRO A 20 0.28 -8.46 8.90
N ALA A 21 -0.53 -9.49 8.99
CA ALA A 21 -1.19 -10.03 7.82
C ALA A 21 -2.48 -9.30 7.50
N GLY A 22 -2.92 -8.43 8.39
CA GLY A 22 -4.18 -7.76 8.18
C GLY A 22 -4.18 -6.86 6.97
N VAL A 23 -5.34 -6.65 6.43
CA VAL A 23 -5.52 -5.78 5.27
C VAL A 23 -6.16 -4.50 5.77
N LEU A 24 -5.43 -3.41 5.64
CA LEU A 24 -5.93 -2.13 6.11
C LEU A 24 -7.06 -1.62 5.23
N LEU A 25 -6.91 -1.78 3.93
CA LEU A 25 -7.90 -1.33 2.97
C LEU A 25 -8.27 -2.49 2.07
N ASP A 26 -9.54 -2.56 1.70
CA ASP A 26 -9.96 -3.62 0.82
C ASP A 26 -9.81 -3.20 -0.64
N GLU A 27 -10.18 -4.09 -1.52
CA GLU A 27 -9.99 -3.88 -2.94
C GLU A 27 -10.75 -2.67 -3.45
N LYS A 28 -11.96 -2.51 -3.00
CA LYS A 28 -12.76 -1.38 -3.45
C LYS A 28 -12.21 -0.06 -2.97
N GLN A 29 -11.69 -0.05 -1.77
CA GLN A 29 -11.11 1.16 -1.23
C GLN A 29 -9.84 1.52 -1.98
N TRP A 30 -9.05 0.53 -2.36
CA TRP A 30 -7.86 0.81 -3.16
C TRP A 30 -8.22 1.35 -4.53
N LEU A 31 -9.28 0.83 -5.15
CA LEU A 31 -9.72 1.36 -6.43
C LEU A 31 -10.23 2.79 -6.30
N PHE A 32 -10.87 3.08 -5.18
CA PHE A 32 -11.31 4.44 -4.92
C PHE A 32 -10.10 5.38 -4.87
N LEU A 33 -9.04 4.99 -4.17
CA LEU A 33 -7.86 5.81 -4.08
C LEU A 33 -7.14 5.92 -5.42
N LYS A 34 -7.13 4.84 -6.18
CA LYS A 34 -6.52 4.88 -7.50
C LYS A 34 -7.16 5.95 -8.36
N LYS A 35 -8.48 6.03 -8.33
CA LYS A 35 -9.18 7.03 -9.10
C LYS A 35 -8.99 8.42 -8.52
N ARG A 36 -9.02 8.53 -7.22
CA ARG A 36 -8.90 9.82 -6.57
C ARG A 36 -7.59 10.50 -6.91
N TYR A 37 -6.50 9.75 -6.94
CA TYR A 37 -5.17 10.31 -7.18
C TYR A 37 -4.65 9.98 -8.56
N ASN A 38 -5.47 9.34 -9.38
CA ASN A 38 -5.10 9.03 -10.75
C ASN A 38 -3.79 8.23 -10.80
N LEU A 39 -3.72 7.20 -10.00
CA LEU A 39 -2.51 6.39 -9.94
C LEU A 39 -2.49 5.40 -11.10
N THR A 40 -1.29 5.18 -11.64
CA THR A 40 -1.14 4.13 -12.63
C THR A 40 -1.25 2.78 -11.95
N PRO A 41 -1.48 1.71 -12.71
CA PRO A 41 -1.52 0.38 -12.10
C PRO A 41 -0.25 0.03 -11.34
N ARG A 42 0.90 0.39 -11.88
CA ARG A 42 2.15 0.11 -11.17
C ARG A 42 2.28 0.93 -9.91
N GLU A 43 1.89 2.19 -9.98
CA GLU A 43 1.92 3.03 -8.79
C GLU A 43 1.00 2.47 -7.71
N LEU A 44 -0.16 1.99 -8.12
CA LEU A 44 -1.07 1.39 -7.16
C LEU A 44 -0.46 0.17 -6.49
N GLN A 45 0.18 -0.69 -7.27
CA GLN A 45 0.83 -1.86 -6.70
C GLN A 45 1.90 -1.46 -5.69
N VAL A 46 2.70 -0.45 -6.02
CA VAL A 46 3.72 0.02 -5.09
C VAL A 46 3.06 0.58 -3.84
N ALA A 47 2.02 1.38 -4.01
CA ALA A 47 1.35 1.97 -2.85
C ALA A 47 0.78 0.92 -1.93
N ILE A 48 0.18 -0.12 -2.49
CA ILE A 48 -0.40 -1.17 -1.68
C ILE A 48 0.68 -1.88 -0.87
N LEU A 49 1.79 -2.21 -1.50
CA LEU A 49 2.85 -2.91 -0.79
C LEU A 49 3.49 -2.04 0.27
N ILE A 50 3.69 -0.77 -0.04
CA ILE A 50 4.25 0.16 0.95
C ILE A 50 3.31 0.24 2.15
N CYS A 51 2.02 0.32 1.91
CA CYS A 51 1.07 0.41 3.02
C CYS A 51 0.93 -0.90 3.78
N ARG A 52 1.44 -1.98 3.22
CA ARG A 52 1.52 -3.24 3.94
C ARG A 52 2.82 -3.40 4.70
N GLY A 53 3.68 -2.39 4.66
CA GLY A 53 4.90 -2.41 5.43
C GLY A 53 6.12 -2.92 4.69
N PHE A 54 6.02 -3.09 3.37
CA PHE A 54 7.16 -3.53 2.59
C PHE A 54 8.17 -2.39 2.46
N SER A 55 9.44 -2.73 2.55
CA SER A 55 10.48 -1.76 2.28
C SER A 55 10.63 -1.58 0.77
N ASN A 56 11.39 -0.56 0.38
CA ASN A 56 11.62 -0.34 -1.04
C ASN A 56 12.27 -1.56 -1.71
N ASP A 57 13.22 -2.18 -1.00
CA ASP A 57 13.84 -3.38 -1.54
C ASP A 57 12.84 -4.50 -1.70
N GLU A 58 11.98 -4.67 -0.73
CA GLU A 58 11.00 -5.73 -0.79
C GLU A 58 9.99 -5.47 -1.90
N VAL A 59 9.61 -4.22 -2.09
CA VAL A 59 8.72 -3.88 -3.20
C VAL A 59 9.40 -4.19 -4.53
N ALA A 60 10.67 -3.81 -4.66
CA ALA A 60 11.39 -4.07 -5.89
C ALA A 60 11.42 -5.54 -6.20
N LYS A 61 11.67 -6.36 -5.20
CA LYS A 61 11.70 -7.79 -5.41
C LYS A 61 10.32 -8.34 -5.74
N ALA A 62 9.32 -7.88 -5.03
CA ALA A 62 7.97 -8.38 -5.25
C ALA A 62 7.45 -8.06 -6.62
N LEU A 63 7.75 -6.87 -7.13
CA LEU A 63 7.24 -6.44 -8.41
C LEU A 63 8.25 -6.61 -9.54
N LYS A 64 9.41 -7.18 -9.21
CA LYS A 64 10.45 -7.45 -10.21
C LYS A 64 10.84 -6.21 -10.95
N MET A 65 11.14 -5.17 -10.19
CA MET A 65 11.60 -3.92 -10.79
C MET A 65 12.82 -3.45 -10.05
N LYS A 66 13.50 -2.49 -10.62
CA LYS A 66 14.71 -1.98 -10.02
C LYS A 66 14.37 -1.09 -8.84
N HIS A 67 15.31 -1.01 -7.90
CA HIS A 67 15.11 -0.19 -6.73
C HIS A 67 14.85 1.26 -7.10
N GLY A 68 15.60 1.76 -8.10
CA GLY A 68 15.37 3.13 -8.55
C GLY A 68 13.99 3.35 -9.13
N THR A 69 13.45 2.31 -9.78
CA THR A 69 12.11 2.42 -10.33
C THR A 69 11.08 2.54 -9.21
N VAL A 70 11.28 1.78 -8.13
CA VAL A 70 10.39 1.90 -6.98
C VAL A 70 10.43 3.32 -6.43
N LYS A 71 11.63 3.88 -6.31
CA LYS A 71 11.75 5.24 -5.81
C LYS A 71 11.05 6.25 -6.70
N THR A 72 11.15 6.04 -8.01
CA THR A 72 10.48 6.94 -8.94
C THR A 72 8.97 6.85 -8.78
N HIS A 73 8.44 5.63 -8.67
CA HIS A 73 7.01 5.48 -8.44
C HIS A 73 6.59 6.14 -7.14
N LEU A 74 7.38 5.96 -6.09
CA LEU A 74 7.04 6.57 -4.81
C LEU A 74 7.07 8.09 -4.89
N ARG A 75 8.06 8.64 -5.59
CA ARG A 75 8.11 10.08 -5.75
C ARG A 75 6.83 10.59 -6.41
N ASN A 76 6.38 9.90 -7.44
CA ASN A 76 5.17 10.31 -8.13
C ASN A 76 3.94 10.18 -7.24
N ILE A 77 3.88 9.08 -6.48
CA ILE A 77 2.77 8.89 -5.56
C ILE A 77 2.76 9.99 -4.50
N TYR A 78 3.92 10.28 -3.93
CA TYR A 78 4.00 11.31 -2.91
C TYR A 78 3.56 12.65 -3.46
N ARG A 79 3.97 12.95 -4.68
CA ARG A 79 3.62 14.23 -5.28
C ARG A 79 2.12 14.34 -5.48
N ARG A 80 1.48 13.28 -5.95
CA ARG A 80 0.04 13.32 -6.19
C ARG A 80 -0.76 13.36 -4.91
N THR A 81 -0.27 12.72 -3.86
CA THR A 81 -0.98 12.71 -2.60
C THR A 81 -0.53 13.82 -1.68
N ARG A 82 0.52 14.56 -2.08
CA ARG A 82 1.02 15.71 -1.33
C ARG A 82 1.49 15.33 0.05
N VAL A 83 2.25 14.25 0.13
CA VAL A 83 2.86 13.83 1.38
C VAL A 83 4.35 13.62 1.12
N LYS A 84 5.10 13.46 2.19
CA LYS A 84 6.55 13.36 2.08
C LYS A 84 7.13 12.07 2.61
N SER A 85 6.32 11.19 3.16
CA SER A 85 6.85 9.98 3.74
C SER A 85 5.83 8.87 3.64
N LYS A 86 6.31 7.67 3.89
CA LYS A 86 5.45 6.49 3.83
C LYS A 86 4.36 6.55 4.88
N ILE A 87 4.72 6.99 6.08
CA ILE A 87 3.71 7.04 7.14
C ILE A 87 2.66 8.08 6.82
N LEU A 88 3.07 9.21 6.25
CA LEU A 88 2.09 10.22 5.88
C LEU A 88 1.22 9.74 4.72
N LEU A 89 1.79 8.94 3.83
CA LEU A 89 1.00 8.38 2.75
C LEU A 89 -0.10 7.49 3.29
N LEU A 90 0.26 6.63 4.23
CA LEU A 90 -0.71 5.74 4.83
C LEU A 90 -1.81 6.53 5.53
N LEU A 91 -1.40 7.53 6.30
CA LEU A 91 -2.38 8.34 7.01
C LEU A 91 -3.29 9.09 6.05
N ARG A 92 -2.73 9.57 4.94
CA ARG A 92 -3.55 10.25 3.94
C ARG A 92 -4.60 9.33 3.35
N PHE A 93 -4.18 8.10 3.03
CA PHE A 93 -5.13 7.15 2.47
C PHE A 93 -6.23 6.81 3.45
N VAL A 94 -5.85 6.56 4.71
CA VAL A 94 -6.84 6.22 5.72
C VAL A 94 -7.80 7.39 5.94
N GLU A 95 -7.25 8.60 5.98
CA GLU A 95 -8.08 9.77 6.15
C GLU A 95 -9.07 9.91 5.00
N ASP A 96 -8.60 9.71 3.78
CA ASP A 96 -9.46 9.86 2.63
C ASP A 96 -10.58 8.82 2.64
N ILE A 97 -10.25 7.60 3.00
CA ILE A 97 -11.25 6.56 3.07
C ILE A 97 -12.29 6.92 4.13
N ASN A 98 -11.83 7.33 5.30
CA ASN A 98 -12.77 7.68 6.35
C ASN A 98 -13.63 8.88 5.99
N LYS A 99 -13.07 9.82 5.27
CA LYS A 99 -13.76 11.06 4.99
C LYS A 99 -14.68 10.95 3.79
N TYR A 100 -14.25 10.26 2.76
CA TYR A 100 -14.99 10.27 1.50
C TYR A 100 -15.62 8.93 1.14
N TYR A 101 -15.02 7.84 1.58
CA TYR A 101 -15.54 6.53 1.20
C TYR A 101 -16.49 6.01 2.28
N VAL A 102 -16.02 5.99 3.52
CA VAL A 102 -16.81 5.41 4.59
C VAL A 102 -18.00 6.27 4.92
N SER A 103 -17.86 7.59 4.80
CA SER A 103 -18.96 8.47 5.14
C SER A 103 -20.09 8.42 4.13
N THR A 104 -19.86 7.81 2.98
CA THR A 104 -20.89 7.63 2.00
C THR A 104 -21.86 6.57 2.50
N PRO A 105 -23.16 6.78 2.43
CA PRO A 105 -24.09 5.77 2.90
C PRO A 105 -23.87 4.47 2.16
N PRO A 106 -24.19 3.35 2.81
CA PRO A 106 -24.02 2.06 2.13
C PRO A 106 -24.75 2.07 0.83
N ALA A 107 -24.05 1.61 -0.20
CA ALA A 107 -24.64 1.61 -1.52
C ALA A 107 -25.68 0.51 -1.64
N PRO A 108 -26.74 0.78 -2.37
CA PRO A 108 -27.65 -0.31 -2.70
C PRO A 108 -26.92 -1.38 -3.49
N ALA A 109 -27.48 -2.55 -3.49
CA ALA A 109 -26.84 -3.65 -4.17
C ALA A 109 -26.54 -3.31 -5.63
N ALA A 110 -27.38 -2.54 -6.24
CA ALA A 110 -27.18 -2.22 -7.63
C ALA A 110 -25.92 -1.45 -7.88
N GLU A 111 -25.52 -0.62 -6.93
CA GLU A 111 -24.33 0.16 -7.12
C GLU A 111 -23.09 -0.64 -6.95
N VAL A 112 -23.18 -1.69 -6.17
CA VAL A 112 -22.02 -2.50 -5.93
C VAL A 112 -21.55 -3.16 -7.22
N THR A 113 -22.47 -3.47 -8.09
CA THR A 113 -22.10 -4.18 -9.29
C THR A 113 -21.21 -3.38 -10.19
N GLU A 114 -21.26 -2.09 -10.10
CA GLU A 114 -20.46 -1.31 -11.00
C GLU A 114 -19.02 -1.28 -10.66
N ALA A 115 -18.71 -1.54 -9.41
CA ALA A 115 -17.32 -1.48 -9.00
C ALA A 115 -16.50 -2.57 -9.65
N LYS A 116 -17.15 -3.61 -10.12
CA LYS A 116 -16.36 -4.70 -10.65
C LYS A 116 -15.76 -4.41 -12.00
N GLU A 117 -16.08 -3.32 -12.58
CA GLU A 117 -15.49 -3.03 -13.85
C GLU A 117 -14.05 -2.65 -13.78
N GLU A 118 -13.58 -2.30 -12.61
CA GLU A 118 -12.17 -2.02 -12.44
C GLU A 118 -11.55 -3.06 -11.57
N GLU A 119 -10.39 -3.51 -11.94
CA GLU A 119 -9.69 -4.51 -11.17
C GLU A 119 -8.40 -3.95 -10.65
N ILE A 120 -8.06 -4.36 -9.44
CA ILE A 120 -6.77 -4.01 -8.90
C ILE A 120 -5.72 -4.87 -9.58
N PRO A 121 -4.63 -4.26 -10.06
CA PRO A 121 -3.55 -5.06 -10.65
C PRO A 121 -3.07 -6.10 -9.66
N LYS A 122 -2.79 -7.26 -10.17
CA LYS A 122 -2.37 -8.33 -9.31
C LYS A 122 -1.00 -8.09 -8.73
N ILE A 123 -0.85 -8.41 -7.46
CA ILE A 123 0.41 -8.27 -6.78
C ILE A 123 0.95 -9.67 -6.53
N PRO A 124 2.21 -9.93 -6.87
CA PRO A 124 2.77 -11.25 -6.62
C PRO A 124 2.72 -11.59 -5.16
N GLN A 125 2.48 -12.85 -4.87
CA GLN A 125 2.43 -13.31 -3.51
C GLN A 125 3.80 -13.28 -2.89
N GLN A 126 3.85 -12.87 -1.65
CA GLN A 126 5.09 -12.81 -0.92
C GLN A 126 5.02 -13.74 0.26
N LYS A 127 6.02 -14.54 0.40
CA LYS A 127 6.04 -15.45 1.53
C LYS A 127 6.88 -14.95 2.64
#